data_708389ede3c714eca7a570d78aa9dbff
#
_entry.id   708389ede3c714eca7a570d78aa9dbff
#
_cell.length_a   1.000
_cell.length_b   1.000
_cell.length_c   1.000
_cell.angle_alpha   90.00
_cell.angle_beta   90.00
_cell.angle_gamma   90.00
#
_symmetry.space_group_name_H-M   'P 1'
#
loop_
_entity.id
_entity.type
_entity.pdbx_description
1 polymer ?
#
loop_
_entity_poly.entity_id
_entity_poly.type
_entity_poly.pdbx_seq_one_letter_code
_entity_poly.pdbx_strand_id
1 'polypeptide(L)'
;TKKVPSNQMNLDLEFAWKICKHVKSNAIVIAKEQKTIGIGAGQMNRVGAAKIALKAAEKYCSEAVLASDGFFPFADTVELADEYGIKAIIQPGGSLRDKESIDMCNSKGIAMVFTQKRHFLH
;
A
#
# COMPACT_ATOMS: atom_id res chain seq x y z
N THR A 1 0.53 4.54 13.23
CA THR A 1 0.57 3.17 13.78
C THR A 1 1.62 3.04 14.89
N LYS A 2 1.51 1.99 15.67
CA LYS A 2 2.49 1.68 16.72
C LYS A 2 3.84 1.29 16.11
N LYS A 3 3.82 0.55 14.99
CA LYS A 3 5.02 0.20 14.25
C LYS A 3 5.47 1.40 13.42
N VAL A 4 6.75 1.72 13.48
CA VAL A 4 7.36 2.82 12.72
C VAL A 4 8.21 2.22 11.60
N PRO A 5 8.13 2.75 10.36
CA PRO A 5 8.95 2.23 9.26
C PRO A 5 10.45 2.38 9.55
N SER A 6 11.24 1.39 9.14
CA SER A 6 12.70 1.52 9.14
C SER A 6 13.13 2.54 8.08
N ASN A 7 14.41 2.96 8.11
CA ASN A 7 14.95 3.86 7.10
C ASN A 7 14.82 3.28 5.68
N GLN A 8 15.11 1.99 5.52
CA GLN A 8 14.95 1.34 4.21
C GLN A 8 13.49 1.32 3.77
N MET A 9 12.57 1.02 4.69
CA MET A 9 11.14 1.04 4.38
C MET A 9 10.68 2.43 3.98
N ASN A 10 11.17 3.49 4.63
CA ASN A 10 10.82 4.87 4.26
C ASN A 10 11.29 5.21 2.84
N LEU A 11 12.47 4.77 2.45
CA LEU A 11 12.97 4.95 1.08
C LEU A 11 12.08 4.19 0.09
N ASP A 12 11.70 2.98 0.42
CA ASP A 12 10.84 2.15 -0.45
C ASP A 12 9.42 2.71 -0.54
N LEU A 13 8.86 3.21 0.57
CA LEU A 13 7.55 3.86 0.59
C LEU A 13 7.54 5.11 -0.28
N GLU A 14 8.56 5.95 -0.17
CA GLU A 14 8.67 7.15 -1.00
C GLU A 14 8.79 6.79 -2.48
N PHE A 15 9.61 5.80 -2.81
CA PHE A 15 9.76 5.29 -4.17
C PHE A 15 8.42 4.79 -4.73
N ALA A 16 7.75 3.92 -3.98
CA ALA A 16 6.45 3.35 -4.38
C ALA A 16 5.39 4.43 -4.55
N TRP A 17 5.37 5.43 -3.67
CA TRP A 17 4.44 6.56 -3.73
C TRP A 17 4.65 7.37 -5.02
N LYS A 18 5.90 7.66 -5.37
CA LYS A 18 6.23 8.37 -6.61
C LYS A 18 5.81 7.60 -7.85
N ILE A 19 5.98 6.29 -7.86
CA ILE A 19 5.51 5.45 -8.97
C ILE A 19 3.99 5.47 -9.04
N CYS A 20 3.32 5.38 -7.90
CA CYS A 20 1.85 5.33 -7.82
C CYS A 20 1.17 6.50 -8.54
N LYS A 21 1.73 7.71 -8.45
CA LYS A 21 1.15 8.89 -9.09
C LYS A 21 1.18 8.86 -10.62
N HIS A 22 1.97 7.96 -11.20
CA HIS A 22 2.06 7.78 -12.65
C HIS A 22 1.27 6.56 -13.15
N VAL A 23 0.54 5.89 -12.26
CA VAL A 23 -0.23 4.69 -12.55
C VAL A 23 -1.72 5.02 -12.56
N LYS A 24 -2.44 4.51 -13.55
CA LYS A 24 -3.88 4.76 -13.67
C LYS A 24 -4.66 4.23 -12.47
N SER A 25 -5.49 5.10 -11.88
CA SER A 25 -6.32 4.78 -10.70
C SER A 25 -7.39 3.71 -11.04
N ASN A 26 -7.84 2.90 -10.13
CA ASN A 26 -7.27 2.72 -8.80
C ASN A 26 -5.94 1.97 -8.90
N ALA A 27 -4.94 2.47 -8.22
CA ALA A 27 -3.58 1.96 -8.36
C ALA A 27 -2.96 1.51 -7.04
N ILE A 28 -2.31 0.38 -7.07
CA ILE A 28 -1.51 -0.16 -5.97
C ILE A 28 -0.13 -0.52 -6.54
N VAL A 29 0.91 -0.11 -5.85
CA VAL A 29 2.30 -0.43 -6.21
C VAL A 29 2.99 -1.14 -5.07
N ILE A 30 3.61 -2.28 -5.37
CA ILE A 30 4.42 -3.04 -4.40
C ILE A 30 5.88 -2.81 -4.78
N ALA A 31 6.69 -2.44 -3.80
CA ALA A 31 8.12 -2.18 -4.02
C ALA A 31 8.97 -2.79 -2.92
N LYS A 32 10.21 -3.09 -3.25
CA LYS A 32 11.22 -3.58 -2.31
C LYS A 32 12.59 -3.20 -2.85
N GLU A 33 13.45 -2.69 -1.95
CA GLU A 33 14.81 -2.28 -2.30
C GLU A 33 14.81 -1.31 -3.50
N GLN A 34 13.85 -0.37 -3.51
CA GLN A 34 13.66 0.64 -4.54
C GLN A 34 13.45 0.04 -5.94
N LYS A 35 12.78 -1.11 -5.99
CA LYS A 35 12.35 -1.75 -7.23
C LYS A 35 10.86 -2.02 -7.17
N THR A 36 10.16 -1.76 -8.27
CA THR A 36 8.76 -2.12 -8.41
C THR A 36 8.66 -3.62 -8.68
N ILE A 37 7.94 -4.34 -7.82
CA ILE A 37 7.77 -5.79 -7.95
C ILE A 37 6.34 -6.22 -8.27
N GLY A 38 5.38 -5.31 -8.18
CA GLY A 38 4.00 -5.58 -8.57
C GLY A 38 3.22 -4.28 -8.70
N ILE A 39 2.33 -4.22 -9.70
CA ILE A 39 1.44 -3.08 -9.95
C ILE A 39 0.05 -3.59 -10.27
N GLY A 40 -0.97 -3.01 -9.60
CA GLY A 40 -2.36 -3.13 -9.99
C GLY A 40 -2.85 -1.75 -10.42
N ALA A 41 -3.39 -1.64 -11.63
CA ALA A 41 -3.73 -0.35 -12.24
C ALA A 41 -5.10 -0.37 -12.90
N GLY A 42 -5.76 0.79 -12.94
CA GLY A 42 -7.00 0.98 -13.68
C GLY A 42 -8.17 0.16 -13.17
N GLN A 43 -8.15 -0.26 -11.92
CA GLN A 43 -9.19 -1.12 -11.36
C GLN A 43 -10.35 -0.32 -10.78
N MET A 44 -11.54 -0.92 -10.77
CA MET A 44 -12.76 -0.27 -10.28
C MET A 44 -12.78 -0.14 -8.76
N ASN A 45 -12.05 -1.01 -8.05
CA ASN A 45 -11.97 -0.93 -6.60
C ASN A 45 -10.55 -1.17 -6.10
N ARG A 46 -10.30 -0.71 -4.86
CA ARG A 46 -8.97 -0.72 -4.25
C ARG A 46 -8.45 -2.13 -3.98
N VAL A 47 -9.30 -2.98 -3.42
CA VAL A 47 -8.89 -4.36 -3.10
C VAL A 47 -8.57 -5.15 -4.37
N GLY A 48 -9.28 -4.88 -5.47
CA GLY A 48 -8.99 -5.49 -6.78
C GLY A 48 -7.61 -5.12 -7.29
N ALA A 49 -7.25 -3.84 -7.19
CA ALA A 49 -5.90 -3.37 -7.54
C ALA A 49 -4.84 -4.04 -6.66
N ALA A 50 -5.11 -4.16 -5.36
CA ALA A 50 -4.19 -4.81 -4.42
C ALA A 50 -3.98 -6.29 -4.76
N LYS A 51 -5.06 -7.02 -5.08
CA LYS A 51 -4.96 -8.43 -5.47
C LYS A 51 -4.05 -8.62 -6.67
N ILE A 52 -4.20 -7.78 -7.70
CA ILE A 52 -3.36 -7.85 -8.91
C ILE A 52 -1.91 -7.57 -8.58
N ALA A 53 -1.64 -6.49 -7.84
CA ALA A 53 -0.27 -6.10 -7.48
C ALA A 53 0.42 -7.17 -6.63
N LEU A 54 -0.27 -7.67 -5.61
CA LEU A 54 0.28 -8.68 -4.70
C LEU A 54 0.52 -10.01 -5.40
N LYS A 55 -0.40 -10.43 -6.28
CA LYS A 55 -0.24 -11.65 -7.05
C LYS A 55 0.96 -11.55 -8.01
N ALA A 56 1.15 -10.40 -8.65
CA ALA A 56 2.30 -10.16 -9.52
C ALA A 56 3.62 -10.22 -8.75
N ALA A 57 3.67 -9.64 -7.55
CA ALA A 57 4.85 -9.66 -6.69
C ALA A 57 5.08 -11.00 -5.98
N GLU A 58 4.00 -11.66 -5.62
CA GLU A 58 3.87 -12.98 -4.97
C GLU A 58 5.03 -13.32 -4.00
N LYS A 59 5.95 -14.19 -4.40
CA LYS A 59 7.04 -14.66 -3.54
C LYS A 59 8.04 -13.58 -3.13
N TYR A 60 8.03 -12.43 -3.79
CA TYR A 60 8.93 -11.32 -3.48
C TYR A 60 8.31 -10.31 -2.50
N CYS A 61 7.07 -10.53 -2.06
CA CYS A 61 6.35 -9.62 -1.17
C CYS A 61 6.88 -9.57 0.26
N SER A 62 7.57 -10.61 0.74
CA SER A 62 8.07 -10.65 2.12
C SER A 62 8.95 -9.43 2.40
N GLU A 63 8.62 -8.66 3.43
CA GLU A 63 9.30 -7.43 3.83
C GLU A 63 9.16 -6.29 2.80
N ALA A 64 8.28 -6.41 1.81
CA ALA A 64 8.01 -5.36 0.83
C ALA A 64 7.07 -4.30 1.39
N VAL A 65 6.94 -3.19 0.65
CA VAL A 65 6.03 -2.09 0.98
C VAL A 65 4.95 -1.94 -0.08
N LEU A 66 3.82 -1.36 0.31
CA LEU A 66 2.68 -1.13 -0.56
C LEU A 66 2.31 0.36 -0.57
N ALA A 67 2.13 0.93 -1.76
CA ALA A 67 1.62 2.29 -1.93
C ALA A 67 0.26 2.24 -2.60
N SER A 68 -0.65 3.10 -2.16
CA SER A 68 -1.99 3.26 -2.72
C SER A 68 -2.23 4.71 -3.12
N ASP A 69 -2.80 4.94 -4.28
CA ASP A 69 -3.10 6.29 -4.77
C ASP A 69 -4.33 6.93 -4.11
N GLY A 70 -5.09 6.18 -3.36
CA GLY A 70 -6.25 6.66 -2.62
C GLY A 70 -6.41 5.93 -1.29
N PHE A 71 -7.34 6.41 -0.46
CA PHE A 71 -7.59 5.80 0.84
C PHE A 71 -8.21 4.39 0.70
N PHE A 72 -8.07 3.59 1.75
CA PHE A 72 -8.72 2.29 1.84
C PHE A 72 -10.14 2.46 2.39
N PRO A 73 -11.18 2.09 1.63
CA PRO A 73 -12.55 2.20 2.15
C PRO A 73 -12.82 1.23 3.30
N PHE A 74 -12.08 0.11 3.35
CA PHE A 74 -12.21 -0.92 4.39
C PHE A 74 -10.82 -1.46 4.73
N ALA A 75 -10.74 -2.23 5.83
CA ALA A 75 -9.46 -2.83 6.26
C ALA A 75 -9.07 -4.09 5.47
N ASP A 76 -9.87 -4.51 4.50
CA ASP A 76 -9.64 -5.73 3.71
C ASP A 76 -8.32 -5.70 2.93
N THR A 77 -7.92 -4.54 2.42
CA THR A 77 -6.65 -4.39 1.72
C THR A 77 -5.46 -4.59 2.67
N VAL A 78 -5.55 -4.09 3.90
CA VAL A 78 -4.50 -4.29 4.91
C VAL A 78 -4.38 -5.77 5.27
N GLU A 79 -5.51 -6.44 5.47
CA GLU A 79 -5.55 -7.86 5.80
C GLU A 79 -4.92 -8.70 4.68
N LEU A 80 -5.26 -8.39 3.43
CA LEU A 80 -4.69 -9.06 2.26
C LEU A 80 -3.18 -8.81 2.16
N ALA A 81 -2.74 -7.58 2.39
CA ALA A 81 -1.31 -7.23 2.36
C ALA A 81 -0.52 -8.02 3.42
N ASP A 82 -1.11 -8.20 4.61
CA ASP A 82 -0.49 -8.98 5.67
C ASP A 82 -0.28 -10.44 5.25
N GLU A 83 -1.25 -11.03 4.56
CA GLU A 83 -1.15 -12.41 4.06
C GLU A 83 0.05 -12.61 3.13
N TYR A 84 0.46 -11.56 2.42
CA TYR A 84 1.59 -11.60 1.51
C TYR A 84 2.93 -11.18 2.16
N GLY A 85 2.89 -10.75 3.43
CA GLY A 85 4.11 -10.35 4.16
C GLY A 85 4.52 -8.91 3.99
N ILE A 86 3.62 -8.03 3.54
CA ILE A 86 3.87 -6.58 3.45
C ILE A 86 4.11 -6.03 4.86
N LYS A 87 5.12 -5.19 5.02
CA LYS A 87 5.53 -4.65 6.33
C LYS A 87 5.25 -3.16 6.50
N ALA A 88 5.03 -2.43 5.42
CA ALA A 88 4.70 -1.01 5.50
C ALA A 88 3.78 -0.60 4.36
N ILE A 89 2.91 0.36 4.64
CA ILE A 89 1.91 0.87 3.70
C ILE A 89 1.94 2.39 3.71
N ILE A 90 1.83 3.00 2.53
CA ILE A 90 1.66 4.45 2.38
C ILE A 90 0.37 4.70 1.59
N GLN A 91 -0.47 5.59 2.10
CA GLN A 91 -1.74 5.97 1.50
C GLN A 91 -2.11 7.39 1.90
N PRO A 92 -3.01 8.06 1.15
CA PRO A 92 -3.36 9.45 1.46
C PRO A 92 -4.24 9.63 2.71
N GLY A 93 -5.02 8.62 3.09
CA GLY A 93 -6.03 8.77 4.14
C GLY A 93 -7.28 9.51 3.66
N GLY A 94 -8.18 9.82 4.58
CA GLY A 94 -9.42 10.56 4.30
C GLY A 94 -10.68 9.70 4.27
N SER A 95 -10.57 8.41 4.57
CA SER A 95 -11.74 7.55 4.74
C SER A 95 -12.33 7.76 6.14
N LEU A 96 -13.64 7.68 6.25
CA LEU A 96 -14.32 7.60 7.55
C LEU A 96 -13.89 6.34 8.34
N ARG A 97 -13.30 5.37 7.64
CA ARG A 97 -12.85 4.10 8.22
C ARG A 97 -11.32 4.00 8.34
N ASP A 98 -10.60 5.12 8.30
CA ASP A 98 -9.15 5.13 8.48
C ASP A 98 -8.73 4.44 9.77
N LYS A 99 -9.51 4.63 10.85
CA LYS A 99 -9.23 4.00 12.14
C LYS A 99 -9.23 2.47 12.03
N GLU A 100 -10.13 1.89 11.24
CA GLU A 100 -10.16 0.44 11.04
C GLU A 100 -8.89 -0.07 10.39
N SER A 101 -8.38 0.66 9.39
CA SER A 101 -7.11 0.33 8.73
C SER A 101 -5.92 0.47 9.68
N ILE A 102 -5.90 1.53 10.48
CA ILE A 102 -4.87 1.75 11.50
C ILE A 102 -4.87 0.61 12.53
N ASP A 103 -6.04 0.25 13.05
CA ASP A 103 -6.19 -0.82 14.04
C ASP A 103 -5.75 -2.16 13.46
N MET A 104 -6.10 -2.45 12.21
CA MET A 104 -5.66 -3.67 11.53
C MET A 104 -4.13 -3.69 11.38
N CYS A 105 -3.53 -2.59 10.96
CA CYS A 105 -2.07 -2.46 10.86
C CYS A 105 -1.40 -2.71 12.22
N ASN A 106 -1.95 -2.12 13.28
CA ASN A 106 -1.41 -2.30 14.63
C ASN A 106 -1.48 -3.77 15.07
N SER A 107 -2.58 -4.46 14.75
CA SER A 107 -2.73 -5.88 15.12
C SER A 107 -1.80 -6.80 14.31
N LYS A 108 -1.42 -6.39 13.10
CA LYS A 108 -0.56 -7.19 12.20
C LYS A 108 0.92 -6.76 12.24
N GLY A 109 1.25 -5.72 12.99
CA GLY A 109 2.63 -5.22 13.05
C GLY A 109 3.08 -4.54 11.77
N ILE A 110 2.16 -3.89 11.05
CA ILE A 110 2.43 -3.16 9.81
C ILE A 110 2.53 -1.66 10.14
N ALA A 111 3.54 -0.98 9.61
CA ALA A 111 3.66 0.47 9.70
C ALA A 111 2.80 1.11 8.61
N MET A 112 2.05 2.16 8.93
CA MET A 112 1.24 2.89 7.95
C MET A 112 1.56 4.37 8.00
N VAL A 113 1.79 4.95 6.83
CA VAL A 113 2.09 6.37 6.64
C VAL A 113 0.97 7.01 5.82
N PHE A 114 0.50 8.17 6.26
CA PHE A 114 -0.52 8.95 5.56
C PHE A 114 0.12 10.16 4.91
N THR A 115 -0.12 10.35 3.61
CA THR A 115 0.41 11.51 2.86
C THR A 115 -0.55 12.69 2.89
N GLN A 116 -1.83 12.45 3.10
CA GLN A 116 -2.91 13.43 3.02
C GLN A 116 -3.06 14.07 1.62
N LYS A 117 -2.42 13.47 0.61
CA LYS A 117 -2.52 13.88 -0.79
C LYS A 117 -2.92 12.69 -1.64
N ARG A 118 -3.92 12.91 -2.50
CA ARG A 118 -4.34 11.92 -3.47
C ARG A 118 -3.56 12.09 -4.76
N HIS A 119 -3.27 10.98 -5.43
CA HIS A 119 -2.73 10.97 -6.78
C HIS A 119 -3.66 10.13 -7.66
N PHE A 120 -4.58 10.80 -8.35
CA PHE A 120 -5.47 10.11 -9.28
C PHE A 120 -5.03 10.40 -10.71
N LEU A 121 -4.74 9.36 -11.47
CA LEU A 121 -4.46 9.42 -12.89
C LEU A 121 -5.57 8.67 -13.62
N HIS A 122 -6.31 9.39 -14.42
CA HIS A 122 -7.47 8.87 -15.17
C HIS A 122 -7.15 8.64 -16.63
#